data_3fecde17fd8afb6d8a3d24af7b75cc29
#
_entry.id   3fecde17fd8afb6d8a3d24af7b75cc29
#
_cell.length_a   1.000
_cell.length_b   1.000
_cell.length_c   1.000
_cell.angle_alpha   90.00
_cell.angle_beta   90.00
_cell.angle_gamma   90.00
#
_symmetry.space_group_name_H-M   'P 1'
#
loop_
_entity.id
_entity.type
_entity.pdbx_description
1 polymer ?
#
loop_
_entity_poly.entity_id
_entity_poly.type
_entity_poly.pdbx_seq_one_letter_code
_entity_poly.pdbx_strand_id
1 'polypeptide(L)'
;MIVSLIVFVTILVLSLPSAVIFIPLAVVTGDVGPLHKVTCLIVNAGYWVAGIRFRVEGREQVPAGRACIFMANHVSNLDAPALISHIPGRTSAFTKRSVFKLPIFGYCLKLAEYIPVDRTGNKASAEASVAAATRLLAKGLHITTFVEGSRSRDGRMQPFKKGPFYLAMQSGAPCIPVSIYGTETMMAKGSFAIKPGMAHIIFHAPLYPRDYATREELSEAVRAVIASSLPEWMRN
;
A
#
# COMPACT_ATOMS: atom_id res chain seq x y z
N MET A 1 4.34 -18.35 -17.06
CA MET A 1 3.44 -17.63 -18.00
C MET A 1 1.99 -18.08 -17.88
N ILE A 2 1.66 -19.36 -17.87
CA ILE A 2 0.28 -19.85 -17.75
C ILE A 2 -0.41 -19.31 -16.49
N VAL A 3 0.22 -19.42 -15.31
CA VAL A 3 -0.33 -18.90 -14.05
C VAL A 3 -0.65 -17.40 -14.15
N SER A 4 0.26 -16.61 -14.71
CA SER A 4 0.03 -15.15 -14.88
C SER A 4 -1.16 -14.84 -15.79
N LEU A 5 -1.35 -15.63 -16.84
CA LEU A 5 -2.49 -15.50 -17.75
C LEU A 5 -3.80 -15.87 -17.02
N ILE A 6 -3.82 -16.97 -16.27
CA ILE A 6 -5.00 -17.38 -15.49
C ILE A 6 -5.35 -16.32 -14.45
N VAL A 7 -4.38 -15.78 -13.72
CA VAL A 7 -4.60 -14.69 -12.75
C VAL A 7 -5.17 -13.46 -13.44
N PHE A 8 -4.59 -13.06 -14.60
CA PHE A 8 -5.08 -11.91 -15.36
C PHE A 8 -6.53 -12.10 -15.80
N VAL A 9 -6.85 -13.27 -16.37
CA VAL A 9 -8.22 -13.60 -16.80
C VAL A 9 -9.17 -13.60 -15.60
N THR A 10 -8.78 -14.21 -14.47
CA THR A 10 -9.60 -14.24 -13.24
C THR A 10 -9.90 -12.83 -12.76
N ILE A 11 -8.87 -11.96 -12.67
CA ILE A 11 -9.07 -10.57 -12.25
C ILE A 11 -9.98 -9.84 -13.23
N LEU A 12 -9.79 -10.00 -14.54
CA LEU A 12 -10.60 -9.34 -15.56
C LEU A 12 -12.08 -9.77 -15.48
N VAL A 13 -12.34 -11.09 -15.42
CA VAL A 13 -13.68 -11.67 -15.36
C VAL A 13 -14.43 -11.23 -14.10
N LEU A 14 -13.76 -11.12 -12.97
CA LEU A 14 -14.37 -10.67 -11.72
C LEU A 14 -14.50 -9.14 -11.65
N SER A 15 -13.56 -8.39 -12.23
CA SER A 15 -13.56 -6.92 -12.15
C SER A 15 -14.60 -6.27 -13.05
N LEU A 16 -14.85 -6.82 -14.24
CA LEU A 16 -15.79 -6.20 -15.18
C LEU A 16 -17.24 -6.14 -14.65
N PRO A 17 -17.86 -7.25 -14.19
CA PRO A 17 -19.19 -7.19 -13.59
C PRO A 17 -19.22 -6.36 -12.32
N SER A 18 -18.17 -6.48 -11.49
CA SER A 18 -18.07 -5.71 -10.26
C SER A 18 -18.01 -4.20 -10.53
N ALA A 19 -17.27 -3.77 -11.55
CA ALA A 19 -17.19 -2.36 -11.93
C ALA A 19 -18.56 -1.82 -12.39
N VAL A 20 -19.30 -2.60 -13.17
CA VAL A 20 -20.64 -2.22 -13.66
C VAL A 20 -21.63 -1.99 -12.50
N ILE A 21 -21.49 -2.75 -11.42
CA ILE A 21 -22.40 -2.66 -10.26
C ILE A 21 -21.88 -1.62 -9.23
N PHE A 22 -20.65 -1.77 -8.81
CA PHE A 22 -20.14 -1.03 -7.64
C PHE A 22 -19.62 0.37 -7.95
N ILE A 23 -19.25 0.68 -9.21
CA ILE A 23 -18.89 2.05 -9.57
C ILE A 23 -20.12 2.96 -9.57
N PRO A 24 -21.23 2.66 -10.27
CA PRO A 24 -22.45 3.47 -10.18
C PRO A 24 -22.98 3.56 -8.75
N LEU A 25 -22.96 2.46 -8.00
CA LEU A 25 -23.39 2.46 -6.59
C LEU A 25 -22.55 3.46 -5.78
N ALA A 26 -21.23 3.43 -5.89
CA ALA A 26 -20.34 4.35 -5.18
C ALA A 26 -20.55 5.82 -5.60
N VAL A 27 -20.84 6.08 -6.88
CA VAL A 27 -21.13 7.43 -7.38
C VAL A 27 -22.45 7.96 -6.84
N VAL A 28 -23.50 7.13 -6.83
CA VAL A 28 -24.84 7.53 -6.38
C VAL A 28 -24.92 7.69 -4.87
N THR A 29 -24.29 6.78 -4.12
CA THR A 29 -24.35 6.78 -2.64
C THR A 29 -23.28 7.63 -1.99
N GLY A 30 -22.19 7.94 -2.71
CA GLY A 30 -20.97 8.54 -2.13
C GLY A 30 -20.17 7.57 -1.26
N ASP A 31 -20.64 6.32 -1.07
CA ASP A 31 -19.93 5.30 -0.28
C ASP A 31 -19.10 4.38 -1.17
N VAL A 32 -17.79 4.49 -1.03
CA VAL A 32 -16.80 3.65 -1.74
C VAL A 32 -16.48 2.34 -0.99
N GLY A 33 -17.05 2.15 0.20
CA GLY A 33 -16.82 0.96 1.04
C GLY A 33 -17.13 -0.36 0.34
N PRO A 34 -18.30 -0.53 -0.28
CA PRO A 34 -18.63 -1.74 -1.03
C PRO A 34 -17.67 -2.02 -2.21
N LEU A 35 -17.30 -0.99 -2.97
CA LEU A 35 -16.33 -1.09 -4.06
C LEU A 35 -14.95 -1.52 -3.53
N HIS A 36 -14.50 -0.96 -2.42
CA HIS A 36 -13.23 -1.35 -1.78
C HIS A 36 -13.26 -2.82 -1.35
N LYS A 37 -14.34 -3.27 -0.69
CA LYS A 37 -14.48 -4.65 -0.23
C LYS A 37 -14.42 -5.64 -1.39
N VAL A 38 -15.19 -5.40 -2.46
CA VAL A 38 -15.18 -6.30 -3.63
C VAL A 38 -13.82 -6.30 -4.33
N THR A 39 -13.14 -5.15 -4.41
CA THR A 39 -11.78 -5.07 -4.95
C THR A 39 -10.80 -5.92 -4.13
N CYS A 40 -10.85 -5.87 -2.81
CA CYS A 40 -10.02 -6.72 -1.94
C CYS A 40 -10.33 -8.21 -2.14
N LEU A 41 -11.60 -8.59 -2.30
CA LEU A 41 -12.00 -9.98 -2.59
C LEU A 41 -11.43 -10.45 -3.94
N ILE A 42 -11.51 -9.64 -4.99
CA ILE A 42 -10.96 -9.96 -6.32
C ILE A 42 -9.44 -10.13 -6.26
N VAL A 43 -8.75 -9.22 -5.56
CA VAL A 43 -7.30 -9.30 -5.35
C VAL A 43 -6.93 -10.61 -4.64
N ASN A 44 -7.63 -10.95 -3.56
CA ASN A 44 -7.38 -12.20 -2.82
C ASN A 44 -7.70 -13.44 -3.64
N ALA A 45 -8.76 -13.41 -4.47
CA ALA A 45 -9.05 -14.49 -5.43
C ALA A 45 -7.89 -14.65 -6.44
N GLY A 46 -7.33 -13.55 -6.95
CA GLY A 46 -6.16 -13.57 -7.82
C GLY A 46 -4.94 -14.22 -7.15
N TYR A 47 -4.67 -13.90 -5.88
CA TYR A 47 -3.61 -14.56 -5.11
C TYR A 47 -3.88 -16.04 -4.89
N TRP A 48 -5.11 -16.39 -4.54
CA TRP A 48 -5.49 -17.79 -4.35
C TRP A 48 -5.26 -18.62 -5.61
N VAL A 49 -5.71 -18.13 -6.76
CA VAL A 49 -5.50 -18.76 -8.08
C VAL A 49 -4.02 -18.84 -8.44
N ALA A 50 -3.23 -17.83 -8.07
CA ALA A 50 -1.78 -17.83 -8.26
C ALA A 50 -1.04 -18.85 -7.37
N GLY A 51 -1.71 -19.45 -6.40
CA GLY A 51 -1.07 -20.29 -5.37
C GLY A 51 -0.24 -19.48 -4.38
N ILE A 52 -0.51 -18.17 -4.26
CA ILE A 52 0.14 -17.28 -3.29
C ILE A 52 -0.65 -17.32 -1.99
N ARG A 53 0.06 -17.49 -0.89
CA ARG A 53 -0.49 -17.46 0.47
C ARG A 53 0.21 -16.37 1.27
N PHE A 54 -0.53 -15.75 2.18
CA PHE A 54 -0.01 -14.73 3.09
C PHE A 54 -0.09 -15.22 4.53
N ARG A 55 1.03 -15.09 5.25
CA ARG A 55 1.05 -15.11 6.70
C ARG A 55 1.01 -13.68 7.19
N VAL A 56 -0.08 -13.33 7.87
CA VAL A 56 -0.33 -11.97 8.34
C VAL A 56 -0.30 -11.97 9.86
N GLU A 57 0.54 -11.12 10.45
CA GLU A 57 0.77 -11.02 11.89
C GLU A 57 0.64 -9.57 12.37
N GLY A 58 0.30 -9.37 13.64
CA GLY A 58 0.26 -8.06 14.30
C GLY A 58 -0.88 -7.13 13.86
N ARG A 59 -1.86 -7.65 13.14
CA ARG A 59 -2.99 -6.84 12.65
C ARG A 59 -3.82 -6.24 13.78
N GLU A 60 -3.87 -6.89 14.91
CA GLU A 60 -4.51 -6.48 16.17
C GLU A 60 -3.83 -5.29 16.82
N GLN A 61 -2.59 -4.98 16.45
CA GLN A 61 -1.84 -3.82 16.96
C GLN A 61 -2.28 -2.49 16.32
N VAL A 62 -3.04 -2.56 15.21
CA VAL A 62 -3.52 -1.36 14.52
C VAL A 62 -4.61 -0.69 15.39
N PRO A 63 -4.43 0.59 15.81
CA PRO A 63 -5.39 1.27 16.65
C PRO A 63 -6.78 1.37 16.01
N ALA A 64 -7.81 0.91 16.71
CA ALA A 64 -9.19 1.04 16.25
C ALA A 64 -9.66 2.51 16.31
N GLY A 65 -10.54 2.89 15.38
CA GLY A 65 -11.21 4.21 15.40
C GLY A 65 -10.30 5.41 15.11
N ARG A 66 -9.04 5.18 14.72
CA ARG A 66 -8.07 6.23 14.39
C ARG A 66 -7.37 5.96 13.06
N ALA A 67 -7.33 6.97 12.21
CA ALA A 67 -6.57 6.89 10.96
C ALA A 67 -5.07 6.78 11.23
N CYS A 68 -4.40 5.89 10.50
CA CYS A 68 -2.98 5.58 10.64
C CYS A 68 -2.27 5.74 9.29
N ILE A 69 -0.95 5.91 9.35
CA ILE A 69 -0.06 5.86 8.18
C ILE A 69 0.67 4.53 8.20
N PHE A 70 0.33 3.64 7.27
CA PHE A 70 1.03 2.37 7.07
C PHE A 70 2.30 2.60 6.26
N MET A 71 3.44 2.26 6.83
CA MET A 71 4.77 2.49 6.28
C MET A 71 5.46 1.15 6.02
N ALA A 72 5.52 0.73 4.74
CA ALA A 72 6.06 -0.56 4.36
C ALA A 72 7.33 -0.45 3.50
N ASN A 73 8.19 -1.48 3.54
CA ASN A 73 9.19 -1.71 2.52
C ASN A 73 8.55 -2.17 1.20
N HIS A 74 9.29 -2.15 0.08
CA HIS A 74 8.71 -2.41 -1.25
C HIS A 74 9.63 -3.23 -2.14
N VAL A 75 9.26 -4.48 -2.40
CA VAL A 75 10.09 -5.44 -3.14
C VAL A 75 9.41 -6.00 -4.39
N SER A 76 8.07 -5.95 -4.47
CA SER A 76 7.29 -6.55 -5.55
C SER A 76 6.09 -5.69 -5.99
N ASN A 77 5.57 -5.93 -7.20
CA ASN A 77 4.27 -5.40 -7.62
C ASN A 77 3.10 -6.00 -6.80
N LEU A 78 3.32 -7.15 -6.18
CA LEU A 78 2.32 -7.82 -5.36
C LEU A 78 2.12 -7.14 -4.00
N ASP A 79 3.07 -6.32 -3.53
CA ASP A 79 3.03 -5.75 -2.17
C ASP A 79 1.85 -4.80 -1.98
N ALA A 80 1.59 -3.89 -2.94
CA ALA A 80 0.56 -2.88 -2.77
C ALA A 80 -0.86 -3.48 -2.67
N PRO A 81 -1.32 -4.33 -3.61
CA PRO A 81 -2.63 -4.95 -3.47
C PRO A 81 -2.70 -5.91 -2.27
N ALA A 82 -1.59 -6.62 -1.94
CA ALA A 82 -1.55 -7.47 -0.75
C ALA A 82 -1.72 -6.65 0.54
N LEU A 83 -0.92 -5.61 0.72
CA LEU A 83 -1.00 -4.77 1.91
C LEU A 83 -2.38 -4.14 2.06
N ILE A 84 -2.92 -3.53 0.99
CA ILE A 84 -4.22 -2.85 1.01
C ILE A 84 -5.35 -3.83 1.36
N SER A 85 -5.31 -5.08 0.88
CA SER A 85 -6.34 -6.08 1.19
C SER A 85 -6.28 -6.63 2.62
N HIS A 86 -5.16 -6.42 3.33
CA HIS A 86 -4.98 -6.90 4.71
C HIS A 86 -5.04 -5.78 5.76
N ILE A 87 -4.99 -4.51 5.38
CA ILE A 87 -5.21 -3.37 6.30
C ILE A 87 -6.64 -3.40 6.85
N PRO A 88 -6.85 -3.25 8.17
CA PRO A 88 -8.19 -3.10 8.73
C PRO A 88 -8.80 -1.76 8.28
N GLY A 89 -9.91 -1.81 7.56
CA GLY A 89 -10.58 -0.60 7.06
C GLY A 89 -10.09 -0.16 5.67
N ARG A 90 -10.52 1.04 5.28
CA ARG A 90 -10.16 1.64 3.99
C ARG A 90 -8.86 2.42 4.10
N THR A 91 -8.05 2.35 3.05
CA THR A 91 -6.81 3.11 2.93
C THR A 91 -6.70 3.79 1.57
N SER A 92 -6.16 4.99 1.54
CA SER A 92 -5.64 5.64 0.35
C SER A 92 -4.14 5.34 0.23
N ALA A 93 -3.59 5.49 -0.97
CA ALA A 93 -2.17 5.29 -1.21
C ALA A 93 -1.60 6.31 -2.19
N PHE A 94 -0.32 6.61 -2.03
CA PHE A 94 0.41 7.42 -3.00
C PHE A 94 0.66 6.62 -4.28
N THR A 95 0.15 7.10 -5.39
CA THR A 95 0.21 6.40 -6.69
C THR A 95 0.80 7.32 -7.76
N LYS A 96 1.66 6.76 -8.61
CA LYS A 96 2.28 7.52 -9.71
C LYS A 96 1.21 8.18 -10.58
N ARG A 97 1.32 9.49 -10.83
CA ARG A 97 0.35 10.30 -11.60
C ARG A 97 -0.02 9.68 -12.95
N SER A 98 0.93 9.03 -13.64
CA SER A 98 0.65 8.40 -14.95
C SER A 98 -0.40 7.27 -14.88
N VAL A 99 -0.57 6.62 -13.74
CA VAL A 99 -1.55 5.53 -13.55
C VAL A 99 -2.99 6.06 -13.56
N PHE A 100 -3.19 7.32 -13.15
CA PHE A 100 -4.49 7.99 -13.21
C PHE A 100 -4.97 8.29 -14.64
N LYS A 101 -4.08 8.16 -15.64
CA LYS A 101 -4.43 8.32 -17.06
C LYS A 101 -5.02 7.06 -17.68
N LEU A 102 -4.93 5.90 -16.98
CA LEU A 102 -5.51 4.66 -17.48
C LEU A 102 -7.04 4.74 -17.40
N PRO A 103 -7.76 4.42 -18.50
CA PRO A 103 -9.22 4.39 -18.50
C PRO A 103 -9.73 3.45 -17.40
N ILE A 104 -10.91 3.73 -16.86
CA ILE A 104 -11.57 2.95 -15.81
C ILE A 104 -10.71 2.87 -14.53
N PHE A 105 -9.50 2.31 -14.61
CA PHE A 105 -8.63 2.13 -13.45
C PHE A 105 -8.25 3.48 -12.79
N GLY A 106 -7.86 4.48 -13.60
CA GLY A 106 -7.57 5.83 -13.10
C GLY A 106 -8.80 6.51 -12.49
N TYR A 107 -9.99 6.23 -13.02
CA TYR A 107 -11.25 6.69 -12.44
C TYR A 107 -11.52 6.02 -11.08
N CYS A 108 -11.34 4.71 -10.97
CA CYS A 108 -11.44 3.98 -9.70
C CYS A 108 -10.46 4.51 -8.65
N LEU A 109 -9.22 4.83 -9.04
CA LEU A 109 -8.25 5.43 -8.12
C LEU A 109 -8.69 6.80 -7.59
N LYS A 110 -9.30 7.63 -8.46
CA LYS A 110 -9.86 8.93 -8.03
C LYS A 110 -11.04 8.73 -7.08
N LEU A 111 -11.94 7.84 -7.42
CA LEU A 111 -13.12 7.51 -6.60
C LEU A 111 -12.71 6.96 -5.23
N ALA A 112 -11.67 6.13 -5.19
CA ALA A 112 -11.09 5.60 -3.96
C ALA A 112 -10.16 6.57 -3.22
N GLU A 113 -10.10 7.85 -3.66
CA GLU A 113 -9.32 8.92 -3.04
C GLU A 113 -7.81 8.67 -3.00
N TYR A 114 -7.26 7.91 -3.99
CA TYR A 114 -5.81 7.73 -4.10
C TYR A 114 -5.10 9.04 -4.46
N ILE A 115 -3.90 9.22 -3.96
CA ILE A 115 -3.16 10.48 -4.06
C ILE A 115 -2.13 10.40 -5.20
N PRO A 116 -2.28 11.21 -6.25
CA PRO A 116 -1.31 11.24 -7.33
C PRO A 116 0.00 11.88 -6.89
N VAL A 117 1.13 11.20 -7.14
CA VAL A 117 2.46 11.74 -6.88
C VAL A 117 3.27 11.88 -8.16
N ASP A 118 3.98 12.98 -8.26
CA ASP A 118 5.02 13.21 -9.26
C ASP A 118 6.39 12.81 -8.68
N ARG A 119 7.16 12.05 -9.46
CA ARG A 119 8.51 11.63 -9.06
C ARG A 119 9.60 12.50 -9.68
N THR A 120 9.22 13.67 -10.20
CA THR A 120 10.12 14.61 -10.86
C THR A 120 10.88 15.54 -9.91
N GLY A 121 10.67 15.39 -8.59
CA GLY A 121 11.30 16.25 -7.57
C GLY A 121 10.64 17.61 -7.40
N ASN A 122 9.49 17.88 -8.00
CA ASN A 122 8.77 19.13 -7.85
C ASN A 122 8.23 19.26 -6.41
N LYS A 123 8.78 20.23 -5.67
CA LYS A 123 8.46 20.49 -4.25
C LYS A 123 6.98 20.85 -4.06
N ALA A 124 6.40 21.70 -4.89
CA ALA A 124 5.00 22.10 -4.80
C ALA A 124 4.05 20.91 -4.99
N SER A 125 4.37 19.98 -5.93
CA SER A 125 3.61 18.74 -6.12
C SER A 125 3.71 17.81 -4.91
N ALA A 126 4.88 17.72 -4.27
CA ALA A 126 5.08 16.93 -3.06
C ALA A 126 4.29 17.50 -1.88
N GLU A 127 4.33 18.81 -1.67
CA GLU A 127 3.56 19.51 -0.63
C GLU A 127 2.04 19.33 -0.83
N ALA A 128 1.56 19.47 -2.08
CA ALA A 128 0.15 19.24 -2.40
C ALA A 128 -0.29 17.79 -2.09
N SER A 129 0.57 16.81 -2.35
CA SER A 129 0.30 15.40 -2.05
C SER A 129 0.25 15.15 -0.54
N VAL A 130 1.15 15.76 0.23
CA VAL A 130 1.14 15.68 1.71
C VAL A 130 -0.12 16.35 2.27
N ALA A 131 -0.48 17.54 1.79
CA ALA A 131 -1.70 18.23 2.22
C ALA A 131 -2.97 17.43 1.90
N ALA A 132 -3.01 16.75 0.74
CA ALA A 132 -4.11 15.87 0.39
C ALA A 132 -4.19 14.67 1.37
N ALA A 133 -3.07 14.03 1.69
CA ALA A 133 -3.00 12.93 2.64
C ALA A 133 -3.44 13.36 4.05
N THR A 134 -3.00 14.54 4.51
CA THR A 134 -3.41 15.09 5.80
C THR A 134 -4.92 15.27 5.90
N ARG A 135 -5.56 15.79 4.82
CA ARG A 135 -7.02 15.92 4.77
C ARG A 135 -7.74 14.56 4.84
N LEU A 136 -7.20 13.52 4.19
CA LEU A 136 -7.78 12.19 4.22
C LEU A 136 -7.65 11.54 5.60
N LEU A 137 -6.50 11.70 6.25
CA LEU A 137 -6.30 11.26 7.65
C LEU A 137 -7.30 11.92 8.60
N ALA A 138 -7.55 13.23 8.43
CA ALA A 138 -8.54 13.95 9.22
C ALA A 138 -9.98 13.46 9.00
N LYS A 139 -10.28 12.89 7.83
CA LYS A 139 -11.56 12.22 7.53
C LYS A 139 -11.65 10.78 8.04
N GLY A 140 -10.62 10.27 8.72
CA GLY A 140 -10.56 8.90 9.22
C GLY A 140 -10.09 7.86 8.21
N LEU A 141 -9.60 8.27 7.03
CA LEU A 141 -9.08 7.36 6.03
C LEU A 141 -7.59 7.10 6.28
N HIS A 142 -7.20 5.83 6.36
CA HIS A 142 -5.80 5.44 6.46
C HIS A 142 -5.00 5.85 5.23
N ILE A 143 -3.69 6.04 5.40
CA ILE A 143 -2.76 6.27 4.29
C ILE A 143 -1.75 5.14 4.23
N THR A 144 -1.56 4.54 3.07
CA THR A 144 -0.51 3.54 2.81
C THR A 144 0.61 4.16 2.00
N THR A 145 1.83 3.95 2.45
CA THR A 145 3.02 4.42 1.74
C THR A 145 4.13 3.37 1.78
N PHE A 146 4.82 3.24 0.66
CA PHE A 146 6.08 2.51 0.60
C PHE A 146 7.20 3.52 0.81
N VAL A 147 7.85 3.44 1.98
CA VAL A 147 8.80 4.46 2.45
C VAL A 147 10.04 4.62 1.57
N GLU A 148 10.37 3.62 0.78
CA GLU A 148 11.46 3.64 -0.20
C GLU A 148 11.11 4.43 -1.49
N GLY A 149 9.82 4.68 -1.75
CA GLY A 149 9.30 5.39 -2.92
C GLY A 149 9.40 4.61 -4.24
N SER A 150 10.13 3.50 -4.28
CA SER A 150 10.22 2.58 -5.41
C SER A 150 10.56 1.18 -4.94
N ARG A 151 10.19 0.17 -5.73
CA ARG A 151 10.56 -1.22 -5.45
C ARG A 151 12.07 -1.40 -5.45
N SER A 152 12.59 -2.20 -4.53
CA SER A 152 13.94 -2.71 -4.56
C SER A 152 14.20 -3.56 -5.83
N ARG A 153 15.44 -3.63 -6.29
CA ARG A 153 15.84 -4.49 -7.42
C ARG A 153 16.43 -5.81 -6.95
N ASP A 154 17.12 -5.77 -5.85
CA ASP A 154 17.85 -6.89 -5.24
C ASP A 154 17.16 -7.45 -3.99
N GLY A 155 15.97 -6.91 -3.65
CA GLY A 155 15.20 -7.28 -2.46
C GLY A 155 15.66 -6.59 -1.18
N ARG A 156 16.80 -5.89 -1.19
CA ARG A 156 17.33 -5.18 -0.01
C ARG A 156 16.56 -3.89 0.25
N MET A 157 16.44 -3.52 1.51
CA MET A 157 15.76 -2.31 1.93
C MET A 157 16.52 -1.05 1.50
N GLN A 158 15.88 -0.19 0.72
CA GLN A 158 16.48 1.04 0.20
C GLN A 158 16.40 2.21 1.20
N PRO A 159 17.13 3.31 0.95
CA PRO A 159 16.99 4.52 1.74
C PRO A 159 15.56 5.07 1.70
N PHE A 160 15.06 5.50 2.84
CA PHE A 160 13.69 6.00 2.98
C PHE A 160 13.56 7.43 2.44
N LYS A 161 12.43 7.71 1.83
CA LYS A 161 12.07 9.04 1.33
C LYS A 161 11.50 9.90 2.45
N LYS A 162 11.80 11.20 2.42
CA LYS A 162 11.40 12.16 3.47
C LYS A 162 9.89 12.42 3.53
N GLY A 163 9.18 12.29 2.40
CA GLY A 163 7.75 12.63 2.29
C GLY A 163 6.82 11.97 3.29
N PRO A 164 6.88 10.63 3.50
CA PRO A 164 6.07 9.94 4.49
C PRO A 164 6.25 10.46 5.91
N PHE A 165 7.48 10.83 6.28
CA PHE A 165 7.80 11.34 7.61
C PHE A 165 7.40 12.80 7.80
N TYR A 166 7.41 13.62 6.73
CA TYR A 166 6.77 14.94 6.75
C TYR A 166 5.27 14.83 7.01
N LEU A 167 4.59 13.91 6.31
CA LEU A 167 3.18 13.66 6.54
C LEU A 167 2.92 13.24 8.00
N ALA A 168 3.72 12.35 8.53
CA ALA A 168 3.60 11.85 9.90
C ALA A 168 3.72 13.00 10.92
N MET A 169 4.80 13.77 10.84
CA MET A 169 5.05 14.89 11.75
C MET A 169 3.97 15.99 11.64
N GLN A 170 3.50 16.27 10.44
CA GLN A 170 2.48 17.29 10.21
C GLN A 170 1.09 16.87 10.69
N SER A 171 0.72 15.61 10.49
CA SER A 171 -0.62 15.11 10.83
C SER A 171 -0.73 14.60 12.26
N GLY A 172 0.38 14.23 12.91
CA GLY A 172 0.41 13.56 14.19
C GLY A 172 -0.25 12.16 14.19
N ALA A 173 -0.55 11.62 13.00
CA ALA A 173 -1.16 10.30 12.87
C ALA A 173 -0.18 9.19 13.24
N PRO A 174 -0.63 8.12 13.93
CA PRO A 174 0.21 6.98 14.25
C PRO A 174 0.80 6.36 12.98
N CYS A 175 2.10 6.07 13.02
CA CYS A 175 2.79 5.34 11.97
C CYS A 175 2.79 3.85 12.31
N ILE A 176 2.28 3.01 11.42
CA ILE A 176 2.31 1.56 11.55
C ILE A 176 3.40 1.03 10.61
N PRO A 177 4.60 0.68 11.14
CA PRO A 177 5.61 0.03 10.31
C PRO A 177 5.08 -1.34 9.86
N VAL A 178 5.35 -1.71 8.61
CA VAL A 178 4.94 -3.00 8.06
C VAL A 178 6.11 -3.64 7.33
N SER A 179 6.47 -4.86 7.73
CA SER A 179 7.47 -5.65 7.03
C SER A 179 6.81 -6.58 6.03
N ILE A 180 7.29 -6.56 4.78
CA ILE A 180 6.80 -7.42 3.69
C ILE A 180 8.00 -8.15 3.09
N TYR A 181 7.91 -9.49 2.98
CA TYR A 181 8.91 -10.32 2.32
C TYR A 181 8.30 -11.60 1.74
N GLY A 182 9.03 -12.24 0.83
CA GLY A 182 8.59 -13.41 0.08
C GLY A 182 7.99 -13.06 -1.28
N THR A 183 7.35 -11.90 -1.44
CA THR A 183 6.75 -11.45 -2.70
C THR A 183 7.78 -11.20 -3.81
N GLU A 184 9.03 -10.87 -3.47
CA GLU A 184 10.14 -10.68 -4.40
C GLU A 184 10.48 -11.96 -5.19
N THR A 185 10.29 -13.12 -4.58
CA THR A 185 10.49 -14.43 -5.24
C THR A 185 9.33 -14.81 -6.16
N MET A 186 8.14 -14.28 -5.89
CA MET A 186 6.91 -14.58 -6.62
C MET A 186 6.74 -13.69 -7.85
N MET A 187 7.10 -12.42 -7.77
CA MET A 187 7.08 -11.49 -8.90
C MET A 187 8.19 -10.45 -8.71
N ALA A 188 9.36 -10.72 -9.28
CA ALA A 188 10.49 -9.80 -9.24
C ALA A 188 10.19 -8.48 -9.97
N LYS A 189 10.88 -7.41 -9.60
CA LYS A 189 10.78 -6.11 -10.28
C LYS A 189 11.10 -6.24 -11.78
N GLY A 190 10.18 -5.80 -12.62
CA GLY A 190 10.30 -5.87 -14.09
C GLY A 190 9.77 -7.17 -14.71
N SER A 191 9.40 -8.16 -13.90
CA SER A 191 8.74 -9.37 -14.36
C SER A 191 7.22 -9.26 -14.28
N PHE A 192 6.54 -9.95 -15.20
CA PHE A 192 5.09 -10.22 -15.13
C PHE A 192 4.82 -11.71 -14.85
N ALA A 193 5.87 -12.50 -14.67
CA ALA A 193 5.73 -13.91 -14.33
C ALA A 193 5.42 -14.06 -12.84
N ILE A 194 4.23 -14.56 -12.56
CA ILE A 194 3.76 -14.86 -11.21
C ILE A 194 4.11 -16.31 -10.89
N LYS A 195 4.69 -16.54 -9.72
CA LYS A 195 5.00 -17.86 -9.17
C LYS A 195 4.24 -18.05 -7.85
N PRO A 196 3.81 -19.28 -7.55
CA PRO A 196 3.22 -19.59 -6.24
C PRO A 196 4.25 -19.45 -5.12
N GLY A 197 3.77 -19.25 -3.89
CA GLY A 197 4.66 -19.16 -2.74
C GLY A 197 3.96 -18.63 -1.48
N MET A 198 4.75 -18.46 -0.42
CA MET A 198 4.34 -17.89 0.86
C MET A 198 4.99 -16.53 1.03
N ALA A 199 4.18 -15.50 1.30
CA ALA A 199 4.65 -14.16 1.66
C ALA A 199 4.23 -13.82 3.09
N HIS A 200 4.95 -12.90 3.69
CA HIS A 200 4.72 -12.45 5.05
C HIS A 200 4.38 -10.96 5.06
N ILE A 201 3.38 -10.59 5.84
CA ILE A 201 2.99 -9.21 6.13
C ILE A 201 2.91 -9.08 7.64
N ILE A 202 3.81 -8.30 8.23
CA ILE A 202 3.90 -8.13 9.68
C ILE A 202 3.61 -6.67 10.00
N PHE A 203 2.48 -6.44 10.67
CA PHE A 203 2.12 -5.14 11.22
C PHE A 203 2.79 -4.99 12.59
N HIS A 204 3.52 -3.92 12.79
CA HIS A 204 4.19 -3.65 14.06
C HIS A 204 3.41 -2.68 14.92
N ALA A 205 3.82 -2.56 16.18
CA ALA A 205 3.27 -1.59 17.11
C ALA A 205 3.35 -0.17 16.55
N PRO A 206 2.34 0.67 16.81
CA PRO A 206 2.33 2.04 16.31
C PRO A 206 3.44 2.87 16.91
N LEU A 207 4.12 3.65 16.06
CA LEU A 207 5.05 4.69 16.45
C LEU A 207 4.34 6.03 16.36
N TYR A 208 4.39 6.82 17.42
CA TYR A 208 3.71 8.11 17.46
C TYR A 208 4.70 9.24 17.15
N PRO A 209 4.44 10.09 16.13
CA PRO A 209 5.36 11.19 15.76
C PRO A 209 5.74 12.12 16.91
N ARG A 210 4.84 12.32 17.87
CA ARG A 210 5.06 13.15 19.07
C ARG A 210 6.17 12.65 19.99
N ASP A 211 6.54 11.36 19.88
CA ASP A 211 7.56 10.73 20.73
C ASP A 211 8.99 10.92 20.16
N TYR A 212 9.12 11.62 19.00
CA TYR A 212 10.37 11.86 18.28
C TYR A 212 10.60 13.36 18.10
N ALA A 213 11.81 13.84 18.37
CA ALA A 213 12.14 15.25 18.19
C ALA A 213 12.23 15.67 16.72
N THR A 214 12.67 14.73 15.87
CA THR A 214 12.86 14.98 14.44
C THR A 214 12.23 13.89 13.57
N ARG A 215 11.95 14.23 12.32
CA ARG A 215 11.49 13.22 11.33
C ARG A 215 12.57 12.20 10.99
N GLU A 216 13.84 12.58 11.12
CA GLU A 216 15.01 11.72 10.92
C GLU A 216 15.01 10.61 11.96
N GLU A 217 14.82 10.95 13.24
CA GLU A 217 14.68 9.97 14.33
C GLU A 217 13.50 9.03 14.11
N LEU A 218 12.33 9.57 13.74
CA LEU A 218 11.16 8.75 13.39
C LEU A 218 11.47 7.80 12.22
N SER A 219 12.19 8.29 11.20
CA SER A 219 12.58 7.49 10.03
C SER A 219 13.50 6.34 10.41
N GLU A 220 14.47 6.58 11.27
CA GLU A 220 15.38 5.56 11.77
C GLU A 220 14.65 4.53 12.64
N ALA A 221 13.74 4.97 13.50
CA ALA A 221 12.90 4.07 14.30
C ALA A 221 12.01 3.18 13.42
N VAL A 222 11.33 3.75 12.43
CA VAL A 222 10.52 2.97 11.45
C VAL A 222 11.41 1.99 10.70
N ARG A 223 12.61 2.40 10.26
CA ARG A 223 13.55 1.54 9.57
C ARG A 223 13.99 0.37 10.44
N ALA A 224 14.39 0.63 11.68
CA ALA A 224 14.81 -0.39 12.64
C ALA A 224 13.69 -1.42 12.88
N VAL A 225 12.45 -0.95 13.07
CA VAL A 225 11.29 -1.82 13.30
C VAL A 225 10.99 -2.68 12.08
N ILE A 226 10.97 -2.11 10.86
CA ILE A 226 10.76 -2.90 9.63
C ILE A 226 11.88 -3.93 9.48
N ALA A 227 13.15 -3.52 9.66
CA ALA A 227 14.30 -4.40 9.53
C ALA A 227 14.29 -5.57 10.52
N SER A 228 13.74 -5.38 11.72
CA SER A 228 13.74 -6.41 12.77
C SER A 228 13.06 -7.72 12.36
N SER A 229 12.04 -7.65 11.49
CA SER A 229 11.28 -8.82 11.01
C SER A 229 11.62 -9.25 9.59
N LEU A 230 12.48 -8.52 8.88
CA LEU A 230 12.96 -8.93 7.56
C LEU A 230 14.06 -10.00 7.68
N PRO A 231 14.19 -10.90 6.69
CA PRO A 231 15.36 -11.75 6.55
C PRO A 231 16.66 -10.93 6.56
N GLU A 232 17.73 -11.48 7.13
CA GLU A 232 18.98 -10.75 7.31
C GLU A 232 19.54 -10.12 6.04
N TRP A 233 19.47 -10.85 4.92
CA TRP A 233 19.94 -10.39 3.61
C TRP A 233 19.14 -9.22 3.03
N MET A 234 17.94 -8.93 3.56
CA MET A 234 17.08 -7.81 3.12
C MET A 234 17.31 -6.52 3.91
N ARG A 235 17.98 -6.59 5.06
CA ARG A 235 18.08 -5.48 6.03
C ARG A 235 18.99 -4.34 5.59
N ASN A 236 19.98 -4.65 4.71
CA ASN A 236 21.03 -3.71 4.27
C ASN A 236 21.07 -3.62 2.75
#